data_3a76235d936bf7198cc3c4b53a35973f
#
_entry.id   3a76235d936bf7198cc3c4b53a35973f
#
_cell.length_a   1.000
_cell.length_b   1.000
_cell.length_c   1.000
_cell.angle_alpha   90.00
_cell.angle_beta   90.00
_cell.angle_gamma   90.00
#
_symmetry.space_group_name_H-M   'P 1'
#
loop_
_entity.id
_entity.type
_entity.pdbx_description
1 polymer ?
#
loop_
_entity_poly.entity_id
_entity_poly.type
_entity_poly.pdbx_seq_one_letter_code
_entity_poly.pdbx_strand_id
1 'polypeptide(L)'
;MRALAPLADAGVPSVGVEPACTAVLRGESVELLADPAAARVKAATRTLAELLAATPGWTPPSLDGLEVVAQPHCHHASVLGWSADEQLLRRAGATVTRLGGCCGLAGNWGVERGHHDVSVKIAEQQLLPAVRDLSPDAVVLADGFSCRTQLDQLAARQGLHLAELLAARISSADRVPGTR
;
A
#
# COMPACT_ATOMS: atom_id res chain seq x y z
N MET A 1 3.15 -21.66 -2.76
CA MET A 1 2.55 -22.00 -4.06
C MET A 1 1.32 -22.91 -3.95
N ARG A 2 1.29 -23.97 -3.11
CA ARG A 2 0.16 -24.94 -3.05
C ARG A 2 -1.24 -24.29 -2.87
N ALA A 3 -1.35 -23.22 -2.09
CA ALA A 3 -2.64 -22.54 -1.85
C ALA A 3 -3.04 -21.60 -2.99
N LEU A 4 -2.09 -20.91 -3.62
CA LEU A 4 -2.37 -19.87 -4.60
C LEU A 4 -2.42 -20.37 -6.04
N ALA A 5 -1.64 -21.42 -6.37
CA ALA A 5 -1.59 -21.93 -7.74
C ALA A 5 -2.95 -22.39 -8.28
N PRO A 6 -3.78 -23.15 -7.55
CA PRO A 6 -5.10 -23.55 -8.04
C PRO A 6 -6.02 -22.36 -8.34
N LEU A 7 -5.91 -21.26 -7.56
CA LEU A 7 -6.68 -20.03 -7.79
C LEU A 7 -6.19 -19.31 -9.04
N ALA A 8 -4.87 -19.21 -9.20
CA ALA A 8 -4.27 -18.63 -10.40
C ALA A 8 -4.64 -19.40 -11.67
N ASP A 9 -4.66 -20.74 -11.61
CA ASP A 9 -5.06 -21.63 -12.71
C ASP A 9 -6.56 -21.47 -13.06
N ALA A 10 -7.39 -21.15 -12.07
CA ALA A 10 -8.80 -20.84 -12.26
C ALA A 10 -9.05 -19.36 -12.68
N GLY A 11 -8.02 -18.58 -12.94
CA GLY A 11 -8.14 -17.17 -13.32
C GLY A 11 -8.54 -16.22 -12.18
N VAL A 12 -8.48 -16.67 -10.93
CA VAL A 12 -8.81 -15.86 -9.76
C VAL A 12 -7.56 -15.05 -9.34
N PRO A 13 -7.64 -13.72 -9.32
CA PRO A 13 -6.50 -12.88 -8.91
C PRO A 13 -6.24 -13.00 -7.41
N SER A 14 -4.97 -12.98 -7.03
CA SER A 14 -4.53 -12.84 -5.64
C SER A 14 -4.23 -11.37 -5.36
N VAL A 15 -4.93 -10.77 -4.40
CA VAL A 15 -4.71 -9.37 -4.01
C VAL A 15 -3.85 -9.31 -2.76
N GLY A 16 -2.70 -8.65 -2.88
CA GLY A 16 -1.83 -8.41 -1.74
C GLY A 16 -2.17 -7.07 -1.07
N VAL A 17 -2.37 -7.11 0.25
CA VAL A 17 -2.63 -5.92 1.06
C VAL A 17 -1.38 -5.41 1.79
N GLU A 18 -0.35 -6.24 1.93
CA GLU A 18 0.96 -5.82 2.46
C GLU A 18 1.98 -5.77 1.31
N PRO A 19 2.52 -4.59 0.98
CA PRO A 19 3.39 -4.43 -0.18
C PRO A 19 4.65 -5.30 -0.17
N ALA A 20 5.26 -5.54 0.99
CA ALA A 20 6.44 -6.38 1.07
C ALA A 20 6.12 -7.83 0.69
N CYS A 21 5.02 -8.39 1.23
CA CYS A 21 4.57 -9.74 0.89
C CYS A 21 4.14 -9.85 -0.58
N THR A 22 3.44 -8.84 -1.09
CA THR A 22 3.00 -8.79 -2.49
C THR A 22 4.19 -8.74 -3.44
N ALA A 23 5.23 -7.98 -3.11
CA ALA A 23 6.46 -7.90 -3.89
C ALA A 23 7.18 -9.24 -3.99
N VAL A 24 7.22 -10.03 -2.91
CA VAL A 24 7.78 -11.38 -2.93
C VAL A 24 7.02 -12.27 -3.93
N LEU A 25 5.70 -12.21 -3.93
CA LEU A 25 4.89 -13.00 -4.88
C LEU A 25 5.08 -12.55 -6.34
N ARG A 26 5.27 -11.26 -6.60
CA ARG A 26 5.44 -10.69 -7.95
C ARG A 26 6.89 -10.69 -8.46
N GLY A 27 7.87 -10.82 -7.58
CA GLY A 27 9.30 -10.77 -7.90
C GLY A 27 10.01 -12.05 -7.49
N GLU A 28 10.47 -12.06 -6.26
CA GLU A 28 11.43 -13.02 -5.71
C GLU A 28 10.97 -14.47 -5.73
N SER A 29 9.66 -14.73 -5.63
CA SER A 29 9.13 -16.09 -5.60
C SER A 29 9.53 -16.92 -6.83
N VAL A 30 9.67 -16.28 -7.99
CA VAL A 30 10.07 -16.96 -9.24
C VAL A 30 11.54 -17.33 -9.24
N GLU A 31 12.36 -16.53 -8.55
CA GLU A 31 13.80 -16.75 -8.44
C GLU A 31 14.13 -17.74 -7.32
N LEU A 32 13.39 -17.68 -6.21
CA LEU A 32 13.64 -18.49 -5.02
C LEU A 32 13.04 -19.90 -5.10
N LEU A 33 12.00 -20.10 -5.89
CA LEU A 33 11.28 -21.36 -5.95
C LEU A 33 11.49 -22.05 -7.32
N ALA A 34 12.05 -23.24 -7.30
CA ALA A 34 12.10 -24.12 -8.47
C ALA A 34 10.72 -24.77 -8.74
N ASP A 35 9.65 -23.95 -8.76
CA ASP A 35 8.26 -24.38 -8.94
C ASP A 35 7.62 -23.60 -10.10
N PRO A 36 7.23 -24.26 -11.20
CA PRO A 36 6.57 -23.60 -12.33
C PRO A 36 5.28 -22.84 -11.94
N ALA A 37 4.67 -23.18 -10.81
CA ALA A 37 3.50 -22.46 -10.30
C ALA A 37 3.85 -21.04 -9.84
N ALA A 38 5.11 -20.75 -9.51
CA ALA A 38 5.51 -19.40 -9.09
C ALA A 38 5.23 -18.35 -10.18
N ALA A 39 5.51 -18.67 -11.44
CA ALA A 39 5.25 -17.77 -12.56
C ALA A 39 3.75 -17.48 -12.74
N ARG A 40 2.88 -18.48 -12.55
CA ARG A 40 1.42 -18.30 -12.64
C ARG A 40 0.87 -17.47 -11.49
N VAL A 41 1.34 -17.73 -10.27
CA VAL A 41 0.98 -16.92 -9.08
C VAL A 41 1.44 -15.48 -9.26
N LYS A 42 2.68 -15.25 -9.73
CA LYS A 42 3.18 -13.92 -10.08
C LYS A 42 2.23 -13.21 -11.05
N ALA A 43 1.85 -13.87 -12.15
CA ALA A 43 0.96 -13.31 -13.16
C ALA A 43 -0.45 -13.00 -12.63
N ALA A 44 -0.93 -13.75 -11.63
CA ALA A 44 -2.24 -13.56 -11.01
C ALA A 44 -2.22 -12.58 -9.82
N THR A 45 -1.03 -12.20 -9.30
CA THR A 45 -0.92 -11.29 -8.16
C THR A 45 -1.13 -9.84 -8.58
N ARG A 46 -1.97 -9.11 -7.84
CA ARG A 46 -2.32 -7.70 -8.07
C ARG A 46 -2.19 -6.90 -6.79
N THR A 47 -1.94 -5.60 -6.91
CA THR A 47 -2.24 -4.65 -5.83
C THR A 47 -3.75 -4.38 -5.79
N LEU A 48 -4.25 -3.80 -4.70
CA LEU A 48 -5.65 -3.42 -4.61
C LEU A 48 -6.04 -2.42 -5.71
N ALA A 49 -5.22 -1.39 -5.93
CA ALA A 49 -5.47 -0.39 -6.95
C ALA A 49 -5.51 -0.99 -8.38
N GLU A 50 -4.61 -1.92 -8.69
CA GLU A 50 -4.60 -2.63 -9.98
C GLU A 50 -5.89 -3.46 -10.18
N LEU A 51 -6.34 -4.18 -9.15
CA LEU A 51 -7.59 -4.93 -9.22
C LEU A 51 -8.79 -4.03 -9.46
N LEU A 52 -8.91 -2.96 -8.66
CA LEU A 52 -10.01 -2.01 -8.76
C LEU A 52 -10.04 -1.31 -10.12
N ALA A 53 -8.88 -0.91 -10.64
CA ALA A 53 -8.76 -0.31 -11.96
C ALA A 53 -9.18 -1.26 -13.09
N ALA A 54 -8.95 -2.56 -12.92
CA ALA A 54 -9.32 -3.60 -13.90
C ALA A 54 -10.76 -4.10 -13.74
N THR A 55 -11.49 -3.70 -12.70
CA THR A 55 -12.86 -4.17 -12.43
C THR A 55 -13.86 -3.37 -13.27
N PRO A 56 -14.57 -4.01 -14.22
CA PRO A 56 -15.53 -3.32 -15.07
C PRO A 56 -16.66 -2.66 -14.25
N GLY A 57 -16.97 -1.42 -14.56
CA GLY A 57 -18.04 -0.66 -13.91
C GLY A 57 -17.73 -0.16 -12.51
N TRP A 58 -16.57 -0.49 -11.94
CA TRP A 58 -16.18 0.04 -10.65
C TRP A 58 -15.72 1.50 -10.76
N THR A 59 -16.22 2.33 -9.86
CA THR A 59 -15.80 3.74 -9.72
C THR A 59 -15.36 3.99 -8.28
N PRO A 60 -14.28 4.77 -8.06
CA PRO A 60 -13.86 5.09 -6.71
C PRO A 60 -14.90 5.97 -6.01
N PRO A 61 -15.05 5.84 -4.68
CA PRO A 61 -15.82 6.82 -3.91
C PRO A 61 -15.16 8.20 -4.00
N SER A 62 -15.95 9.28 -3.85
CA SER A 62 -15.40 10.63 -3.90
C SER A 62 -14.42 10.90 -2.77
N LEU A 63 -13.28 11.45 -3.13
CA LEU A 63 -12.24 11.99 -2.26
C LEU A 63 -12.06 13.50 -2.51
N ASP A 64 -13.10 14.17 -3.07
CA ASP A 64 -13.03 15.59 -3.42
C ASP A 64 -12.62 16.44 -2.22
N GLY A 65 -11.65 17.32 -2.44
CA GLY A 65 -11.13 18.21 -1.41
C GLY A 65 -10.23 17.55 -0.37
N LEU A 66 -9.98 16.25 -0.47
CA LEU A 66 -9.08 15.55 0.44
C LEU A 66 -7.62 15.75 0.04
N GLU A 67 -6.81 16.20 0.97
CA GLU A 67 -5.36 16.18 0.86
C GLU A 67 -4.82 14.82 1.31
N VAL A 68 -4.04 14.17 0.45
CA VAL A 68 -3.42 12.86 0.72
C VAL A 68 -1.91 12.99 0.57
N VAL A 69 -1.19 12.79 1.66
CA VAL A 69 0.26 12.59 1.64
C VAL A 69 0.53 11.09 1.64
N ALA A 70 1.04 10.59 0.52
CA ALA A 70 1.30 9.18 0.34
C ALA A 70 2.76 8.84 0.60
N GLN A 71 2.99 7.87 1.49
CA GLN A 71 4.26 7.20 1.72
C GLN A 71 4.21 5.79 1.11
N PRO A 72 4.49 5.62 -0.19
CA PRO A 72 4.57 4.29 -0.77
C PRO A 72 5.63 3.46 -0.06
N HIS A 73 5.29 2.23 0.30
CA HIS A 73 6.30 1.29 0.80
C HIS A 73 7.41 1.11 -0.25
N CYS A 74 8.67 0.95 0.15
CA CYS A 74 9.79 0.85 -0.80
C CYS A 74 9.60 -0.28 -1.82
N HIS A 75 9.12 -1.46 -1.41
CA HIS A 75 8.78 -2.55 -2.34
C HIS A 75 7.58 -2.21 -3.24
N HIS A 76 6.60 -1.44 -2.74
CA HIS A 76 5.51 -0.96 -3.58
C HIS A 76 6.05 -0.06 -4.69
N ALA A 77 6.87 0.92 -4.33
CA ALA A 77 7.42 1.87 -5.29
C ALA A 77 8.39 1.24 -6.30
N SER A 78 9.23 0.28 -5.87
CA SER A 78 10.33 -0.26 -6.69
C SER A 78 10.00 -1.54 -7.45
N VAL A 79 9.11 -2.40 -6.91
CA VAL A 79 8.80 -3.72 -7.48
C VAL A 79 7.40 -3.77 -8.07
N LEU A 80 6.40 -3.25 -7.36
CA LEU A 80 5.00 -3.35 -7.79
C LEU A 80 4.61 -2.22 -8.74
N GLY A 81 5.18 -1.03 -8.57
CA GLY A 81 4.75 0.21 -9.21
C GLY A 81 3.59 0.86 -8.46
N TRP A 82 3.63 2.19 -8.28
CA TRP A 82 2.63 2.93 -7.51
C TRP A 82 1.71 3.81 -8.38
N SER A 83 1.82 3.70 -9.69
CA SER A 83 1.05 4.53 -10.62
C SER A 83 -0.45 4.24 -10.60
N ALA A 84 -0.86 3.00 -10.37
CA ALA A 84 -2.27 2.63 -10.27
C ALA A 84 -2.94 3.27 -9.07
N ASP A 85 -2.25 3.30 -7.93
CA ASP A 85 -2.71 3.94 -6.69
C ASP A 85 -2.85 5.46 -6.88
N GLU A 86 -1.84 6.11 -7.45
CA GLU A 86 -1.89 7.54 -7.73
C GLU A 86 -3.03 7.92 -8.67
N GLN A 87 -3.19 7.18 -9.76
CA GLN A 87 -4.28 7.42 -10.71
C GLN A 87 -5.65 7.22 -10.09
N LEU A 88 -5.80 6.20 -9.24
CA LEU A 88 -7.05 5.93 -8.53
C LEU A 88 -7.40 7.09 -7.59
N LEU A 89 -6.46 7.54 -6.76
CA LEU A 89 -6.64 8.64 -5.82
C LEU A 89 -7.00 9.94 -6.53
N ARG A 90 -6.25 10.29 -7.59
CA ARG A 90 -6.52 11.50 -8.39
C ARG A 90 -7.86 11.44 -9.11
N ARG A 91 -8.22 10.28 -9.67
CA ARG A 91 -9.53 10.05 -10.30
C ARG A 91 -10.68 10.16 -9.29
N ALA A 92 -10.42 9.82 -8.03
CA ALA A 92 -11.38 10.00 -6.93
C ALA A 92 -11.53 11.46 -6.47
N GLY A 93 -10.69 12.39 -6.95
CA GLY A 93 -10.74 13.81 -6.61
C GLY A 93 -9.74 14.27 -5.53
N ALA A 94 -8.87 13.38 -5.04
CA ALA A 94 -7.88 13.74 -4.03
C ALA A 94 -6.72 14.58 -4.61
N THR A 95 -6.20 15.50 -3.80
CA THR A 95 -4.92 16.16 -4.03
C THR A 95 -3.83 15.28 -3.43
N VAL A 96 -2.94 14.73 -4.27
CA VAL A 96 -1.95 13.72 -3.85
C VAL A 96 -0.55 14.28 -3.88
N THR A 97 0.12 14.24 -2.74
CA THR A 97 1.56 14.47 -2.57
C THR A 97 2.24 13.13 -2.31
N ARG A 98 3.03 12.65 -3.27
CA ARG A 98 3.78 11.39 -3.14
C ARG A 98 5.17 11.65 -2.56
N LEU A 99 5.51 10.94 -1.48
CA LEU A 99 6.87 10.94 -0.93
C LEU A 99 7.74 9.92 -1.67
N GLY A 100 9.01 10.27 -1.88
CA GLY A 100 9.96 9.43 -2.61
C GLY A 100 10.92 8.64 -1.71
N GLY A 101 10.95 8.95 -0.40
CA GLY A 101 11.90 8.37 0.55
C GLY A 101 11.44 7.09 1.21
N CYS A 102 12.35 6.45 1.93
CA CYS A 102 12.06 5.35 2.83
C CYS A 102 11.53 5.86 4.17
N CYS A 103 10.67 5.09 4.84
CA CYS A 103 10.23 5.40 6.21
C CYS A 103 11.34 5.17 7.26
N GLY A 104 12.40 4.43 6.90
CA GLY A 104 13.55 4.15 7.76
C GLY A 104 13.45 2.85 8.58
N LEU A 105 12.27 2.25 8.71
CA LEU A 105 12.11 1.06 9.56
C LEU A 105 12.65 -0.23 8.91
N ALA A 106 12.42 -0.44 7.62
CA ALA A 106 12.90 -1.59 6.85
C ALA A 106 12.61 -2.94 7.54
N GLY A 107 11.34 -3.26 7.73
CA GLY A 107 10.91 -4.40 8.54
C GLY A 107 11.07 -4.10 10.02
N ASN A 108 11.91 -4.84 10.73
CA ASN A 108 12.28 -4.59 12.12
C ASN A 108 13.67 -3.97 12.30
N TRP A 109 14.43 -3.81 11.21
CA TRP A 109 15.82 -3.34 11.25
C TRP A 109 15.97 -2.02 12.03
N GLY A 110 15.09 -1.07 11.82
CA GLY A 110 15.16 0.27 12.44
C GLY A 110 14.91 0.28 13.94
N VAL A 111 14.31 -0.77 14.50
CA VAL A 111 14.10 -0.91 15.97
C VAL A 111 15.11 -1.85 16.62
N GLU A 112 15.98 -2.47 15.84
CA GLU A 112 17.07 -3.27 16.38
C GLU A 112 18.10 -2.40 17.10
N ARG A 113 18.77 -2.98 18.08
CA ARG A 113 19.76 -2.27 18.89
C ARG A 113 20.89 -1.69 18.01
N GLY A 114 21.07 -0.38 18.12
CA GLY A 114 22.09 0.37 17.38
C GLY A 114 21.65 0.92 16.00
N HIS A 115 20.44 0.59 15.52
CA HIS A 115 19.94 1.08 14.23
C HIS A 115 18.95 2.24 14.35
N HIS A 116 18.36 2.45 15.51
CA HIS A 116 17.29 3.43 15.72
C HIS A 116 17.64 4.84 15.24
N ASP A 117 18.82 5.34 15.57
CA ASP A 117 19.25 6.69 15.17
C ASP A 117 19.36 6.86 13.66
N VAL A 118 19.79 5.80 12.96
CA VAL A 118 19.85 5.80 11.49
C VAL A 118 18.45 5.74 10.91
N SER A 119 17.57 4.91 11.47
CA SER A 119 16.17 4.81 11.08
C SER A 119 15.46 6.16 11.18
N VAL A 120 15.62 6.86 12.32
CA VAL A 120 15.05 8.20 12.53
C VAL A 120 15.61 9.20 11.51
N LYS A 121 16.94 9.22 11.27
CA LYS A 121 17.56 10.11 10.27
C LYS A 121 17.02 9.87 8.85
N ILE A 122 16.72 8.64 8.50
CA ILE A 122 16.10 8.30 7.21
C ILE A 122 14.68 8.86 7.15
N ALA A 123 13.87 8.65 8.20
CA ALA A 123 12.51 9.17 8.27
C ALA A 123 12.46 10.71 8.21
N GLU A 124 13.45 11.37 8.80
CA GLU A 124 13.61 12.84 8.79
C GLU A 124 13.94 13.41 7.41
N GLN A 125 14.32 12.60 6.43
CA GLN A 125 14.62 13.12 5.10
C GLN A 125 13.37 13.58 4.35
N GLN A 126 12.25 12.89 4.50
CA GLN A 126 11.00 13.20 3.80
C GLN A 126 9.75 12.95 4.64
N LEU A 127 9.63 11.76 5.26
CA LEU A 127 8.39 11.33 5.92
C LEU A 127 7.99 12.26 7.06
N LEU A 128 8.87 12.43 8.04
CA LEU A 128 8.54 13.22 9.24
C LEU A 128 8.32 14.72 8.94
N PRO A 129 9.15 15.39 8.12
CA PRO A 129 8.85 16.76 7.73
C PRO A 129 7.50 16.89 7.01
N ALA A 130 7.19 15.97 6.10
CA ALA A 130 5.94 16.03 5.35
C ALA A 130 4.67 15.85 6.20
N VAL A 131 4.76 15.16 7.35
CA VAL A 131 3.59 14.92 8.21
C VAL A 131 3.47 15.89 9.39
N ARG A 132 4.54 16.63 9.73
CA ARG A 132 4.52 17.60 10.84
C ARG A 132 3.57 18.77 10.60
N ASP A 133 3.58 19.29 9.39
CA ASP A 133 2.85 20.50 9.00
C ASP A 133 1.51 20.20 8.32
N LEU A 134 1.10 18.91 8.32
CA LEU A 134 -0.17 18.52 7.73
C LEU A 134 -1.37 19.04 8.53
N SER A 135 -2.38 19.48 7.80
CA SER A 135 -3.66 19.83 8.39
C SER A 135 -4.25 18.62 9.14
N PRO A 136 -5.08 18.83 10.18
CA PRO A 136 -5.75 17.74 10.90
C PRO A 136 -6.63 16.88 9.98
N ASP A 137 -7.18 17.45 8.92
CA ASP A 137 -8.08 16.79 7.98
C ASP A 137 -7.35 16.05 6.86
N ALA A 138 -6.04 16.28 6.69
CA ALA A 138 -5.24 15.61 5.69
C ALA A 138 -4.97 14.15 6.09
N VAL A 139 -4.95 13.27 5.10
CA VAL A 139 -4.71 11.84 5.27
C VAL A 139 -3.26 11.50 4.94
N VAL A 140 -2.63 10.71 5.82
CA VAL A 140 -1.36 10.04 5.51
C VAL A 140 -1.69 8.64 5.01
N LEU A 141 -1.42 8.37 3.73
CA LEU A 141 -1.61 7.06 3.13
C LEU A 141 -0.32 6.25 3.22
N ALA A 142 -0.38 5.10 3.87
CA ALA A 142 0.76 4.20 4.05
C ALA A 142 0.28 2.75 4.12
N ASP A 143 0.44 1.99 3.04
CA ASP A 143 -0.03 0.60 2.98
C ASP A 143 0.89 -0.36 3.74
N GLY A 144 2.20 -0.07 3.78
CA GLY A 144 3.17 -0.93 4.44
C GLY A 144 3.11 -0.88 5.96
N PHE A 145 3.14 -2.06 6.60
CA PHE A 145 3.19 -2.18 8.06
C PHE A 145 4.33 -1.37 8.68
N SER A 146 5.54 -1.48 8.13
CA SER A 146 6.71 -0.73 8.60
C SER A 146 6.49 0.79 8.56
N CYS A 147 5.89 1.30 7.47
CA CYS A 147 5.64 2.74 7.32
C CYS A 147 4.63 3.23 8.36
N ARG A 148 3.55 2.47 8.61
CA ARG A 148 2.55 2.82 9.63
C ARG A 148 3.12 2.77 11.04
N THR A 149 3.93 1.76 11.34
CA THR A 149 4.63 1.65 12.62
C THR A 149 5.54 2.86 12.86
N GLN A 150 6.30 3.27 11.84
CA GLN A 150 7.21 4.41 11.94
C GLN A 150 6.46 5.73 12.16
N LEU A 151 5.34 5.92 11.46
CA LEU A 151 4.46 7.08 11.65
C LEU A 151 3.88 7.15 13.06
N ASP A 152 3.42 6.03 13.58
CA ASP A 152 2.87 5.94 14.95
C ASP A 152 3.93 6.26 16.00
N GLN A 153 5.11 5.64 15.88
CA GLN A 153 6.18 5.78 16.88
C GLN A 153 6.87 7.15 16.86
N LEU A 154 7.09 7.75 15.68
CA LEU A 154 7.90 8.96 15.54
C LEU A 154 7.08 10.23 15.35
N ALA A 155 5.84 10.14 14.87
CA ALA A 155 5.01 11.29 14.56
C ALA A 155 3.68 11.30 15.32
N ALA A 156 3.38 10.27 16.11
CA ALA A 156 2.06 10.06 16.72
C ALA A 156 0.91 10.24 15.70
N ARG A 157 1.15 9.84 14.45
CA ARG A 157 0.22 10.00 13.32
C ARG A 157 -0.18 8.64 12.78
N GLN A 158 -1.47 8.42 12.61
CA GLN A 158 -1.99 7.20 12.02
C GLN A 158 -1.88 7.26 10.50
N GLY A 159 -1.18 6.27 9.92
CA GLY A 159 -1.23 6.02 8.47
C GLY A 159 -2.40 5.11 8.12
N LEU A 160 -3.18 5.46 7.11
CA LEU A 160 -4.26 4.62 6.57
C LEU A 160 -3.76 3.77 5.41
N HIS A 161 -4.26 2.55 5.32
CA HIS A 161 -4.14 1.73 4.12
C HIS A 161 -5.13 2.23 3.05
N LEU A 162 -4.83 2.06 1.76
CA LEU A 162 -5.74 2.43 0.66
C LEU A 162 -7.15 1.85 0.83
N ALA A 163 -7.24 0.58 1.25
CA ALA A 163 -8.53 -0.06 1.51
C ALA A 163 -9.34 0.63 2.62
N GLU A 164 -8.67 1.06 3.69
CA GLU A 164 -9.29 1.77 4.82
C GLU A 164 -9.81 3.14 4.37
N LEU A 165 -9.00 3.87 3.60
CA LEU A 165 -9.38 5.17 3.06
C LEU A 165 -10.62 5.05 2.16
N LEU A 166 -10.63 4.12 1.22
CA LEU A 166 -11.75 3.91 0.32
C LEU A 166 -13.00 3.46 1.06
N ALA A 167 -12.87 2.49 1.98
CA ALA A 167 -13.99 1.95 2.76
C ALA A 167 -14.65 3.03 3.64
N ALA A 168 -13.87 3.94 4.21
CA ALA A 168 -14.39 5.05 5.01
C ALA A 168 -15.24 6.04 4.18
N ARG A 169 -15.06 6.07 2.86
CA ARG A 169 -15.76 6.98 1.94
C ARG A 169 -16.94 6.33 1.20
N ILE A 170 -17.13 5.01 1.32
CA ILE A 170 -18.30 4.33 0.78
C ILE A 170 -19.49 4.68 1.66
N SER A 171 -20.52 5.32 1.09
CA SER A 171 -21.74 5.65 1.82
C SER A 171 -22.48 4.40 2.27
N SER A 172 -23.33 4.52 3.30
CA SER A 172 -24.17 3.40 3.77
C SER A 172 -25.14 2.90 2.69
N ALA A 173 -25.49 3.74 1.72
CA ALA A 173 -26.34 3.41 0.57
C ALA A 173 -25.60 2.54 -0.48
N ASP A 174 -24.28 2.67 -0.56
CA ASP A 174 -23.44 1.93 -1.52
C ASP A 174 -22.90 0.60 -0.97
N ARG A 175 -23.19 0.30 0.30
CA ARG A 175 -22.77 -0.96 0.91
C ARG A 175 -23.69 -2.09 0.46
N VAL A 176 -23.12 -3.06 -0.25
CA VAL A 176 -23.86 -4.29 -0.61
C VAL A 176 -24.36 -4.97 0.66
N PRO A 177 -25.68 -5.21 0.80
CA PRO A 177 -26.20 -5.96 1.94
C PRO A 177 -25.70 -7.41 1.87
N GLY A 178 -24.98 -7.87 2.86
CA GLY A 178 -24.84 -9.31 3.08
C GLY A 178 -23.47 -9.97 2.94
N THR A 179 -22.40 -9.37 3.48
CA THR A 179 -21.18 -10.12 3.80
C THR A 179 -20.84 -9.89 5.27
N ARG A 180 -21.38 -10.74 6.12
CA ARG A 180 -20.86 -10.99 7.47
C ARG A 180 -20.11 -12.31 7.47
#